data_5b125151d86c06ed768884bdbaefe716
#
_entry.id   5b125151d86c06ed768884bdbaefe716
#
_cell.length_a   1.000
_cell.length_b   1.000
_cell.length_c   1.000
_cell.angle_alpha   90.00
_cell.angle_beta   90.00
_cell.angle_gamma   90.00
#
_symmetry.space_group_name_H-M   'P 1'
#
loop_
_entity.id
_entity.type
_entity.pdbx_description
1 polymer ?
#
loop_
_entity_poly.entity_id
_entity_poly.type
_entity_poly.pdbx_seq_one_letter_code
_entity_poly.pdbx_strand_id
1 'polypeptide(L)'
;MGNLSTPKSVQKLQTALHAKAKAEAGYRFYALYDKTSREDVLAHAYAQCRSNKGAPGVDGQEFADIEAYGVQRWLGELALALRQETYRPDPIRRVFIPKANGKLRPLGISTLRDRVCMTAAMLVLEPIFEADLPPEQYAYRPGRNAQQAVVDVEALLFSGHPEVVDADLADYFGSIPHAELLKSAARRIVDRRVLHLIKMWLECPVEETDDRGRKTRTTEARDNRRGIPQGSPISPLLANLYMRRFVLGWKMLGLERSLGTRIVTYADDLVILCRKGKAEEALHRLHEIMGKLKLTVNEEKTRICTVPSGEFDFLGYSVCCRRRKERRATANGVVKLHER
;
A
#
# COMPACT_ATOMS: atom_id res chain seq x y z
N MET A 1 3.67 2.57 -19.89
CA MET A 1 2.26 2.70 -19.45
C MET A 1 1.67 3.92 -20.16
N GLY A 2 0.65 3.74 -21.01
CA GLY A 2 -0.01 4.86 -21.67
C GLY A 2 -0.66 5.78 -20.63
N ASN A 3 -0.41 7.07 -20.72
CA ASN A 3 -1.03 8.08 -19.84
C ASN A 3 -2.53 8.14 -20.12
N LEU A 4 -3.31 7.31 -19.43
CA LEU A 4 -4.77 7.40 -19.48
C LEU A 4 -5.19 8.68 -18.74
N SER A 5 -5.66 9.69 -19.48
CA SER A 5 -6.11 10.93 -18.87
C SER A 5 -7.38 10.70 -18.06
N THR A 6 -7.41 11.18 -16.82
CA THR A 6 -8.61 11.12 -15.99
C THR A 6 -9.72 12.03 -16.56
N PRO A 7 -10.94 11.54 -16.76
CA PRO A 7 -12.06 12.37 -17.23
C PRO A 7 -12.29 13.57 -16.29
N LYS A 8 -12.64 14.72 -16.86
CA LYS A 8 -12.85 15.96 -16.09
C LYS A 8 -13.86 15.81 -14.95
N SER A 9 -14.90 15.02 -15.14
CA SER A 9 -15.92 14.77 -14.10
C SER A 9 -15.36 13.98 -12.91
N VAL A 10 -14.53 12.97 -13.17
CA VAL A 10 -13.85 12.17 -12.14
C VAL A 10 -12.78 13.02 -11.45
N GLN A 11 -11.99 13.78 -12.21
CA GLN A 11 -10.99 14.69 -11.65
C GLN A 11 -11.61 15.74 -10.74
N LYS A 12 -12.74 16.34 -11.15
CA LYS A 12 -13.49 17.30 -10.32
C LYS A 12 -13.96 16.67 -9.00
N LEU A 13 -14.46 15.42 -9.05
CA LEU A 13 -14.85 14.68 -7.85
C LEU A 13 -13.65 14.46 -6.93
N GLN A 14 -12.54 13.97 -7.45
CA GLN A 14 -11.32 13.69 -6.67
C GLN A 14 -10.76 14.97 -6.03
N THR A 15 -10.69 16.06 -6.79
CA THR A 15 -10.24 17.37 -6.28
C THR A 15 -11.13 17.86 -5.15
N ALA A 16 -12.46 17.75 -5.29
CA ALA A 16 -13.40 18.18 -4.25
C ALA A 16 -13.28 17.33 -2.97
N LEU A 17 -13.14 16.01 -3.11
CA LEU A 17 -12.95 15.11 -1.98
C LEU A 17 -11.63 15.39 -1.24
N HIS A 18 -10.54 15.57 -1.99
CA HIS A 18 -9.23 15.90 -1.41
C HIS A 18 -9.25 17.24 -0.70
N ALA A 19 -9.78 18.29 -1.36
CA ALA A 19 -9.87 19.64 -0.79
C ALA A 19 -10.67 19.63 0.52
N LYS A 20 -11.82 18.95 0.54
CA LYS A 20 -12.65 18.81 1.76
C LYS A 20 -11.90 18.06 2.85
N ALA A 21 -11.25 16.95 2.52
CA ALA A 21 -10.48 16.17 3.48
C ALA A 21 -9.31 16.97 4.07
N LYS A 22 -8.63 17.77 3.24
CA LYS A 22 -7.49 18.60 3.65
C LYS A 22 -7.91 19.78 4.51
N ALA A 23 -9.01 20.44 4.16
CA ALA A 23 -9.53 21.59 4.89
C ALA A 23 -10.10 21.22 6.25
N GLU A 24 -10.71 20.04 6.37
CA GLU A 24 -11.40 19.61 7.57
C GLU A 24 -10.90 18.22 8.01
N ALA A 25 -9.82 18.20 8.79
CA ALA A 25 -9.18 16.96 9.25
C ALA A 25 -10.11 16.05 10.09
N GLY A 26 -11.13 16.60 10.73
CA GLY A 26 -12.14 15.86 11.48
C GLY A 26 -13.37 15.45 10.69
N TYR A 27 -13.50 15.89 9.42
CA TYR A 27 -14.69 15.59 8.62
C TYR A 27 -14.77 14.11 8.28
N ARG A 28 -15.96 13.54 8.45
CA ARG A 28 -16.26 12.13 8.17
C ARG A 28 -17.25 12.05 7.03
N PHE A 29 -16.83 11.39 5.95
CA PHE A 29 -17.59 11.27 4.70
C PHE A 29 -18.68 10.22 4.84
N TYR A 30 -19.93 10.58 4.51
CA TYR A 30 -21.12 9.74 4.65
C TYR A 30 -21.80 9.35 3.34
N ALA A 31 -21.46 9.99 2.23
CA ALA A 31 -22.06 9.74 0.92
C ALA A 31 -20.95 9.47 -0.11
N LEU A 32 -20.39 8.25 -0.10
CA LEU A 32 -19.31 7.83 -0.99
C LEU A 32 -19.70 6.63 -1.86
N TYR A 33 -20.63 5.80 -1.37
CA TYR A 33 -21.04 4.59 -2.08
C TYR A 33 -21.73 4.91 -3.41
N ASP A 34 -22.58 5.92 -3.44
CA ASP A 34 -23.22 6.43 -4.65
C ASP A 34 -22.21 6.90 -5.70
N LYS A 35 -21.07 7.44 -5.25
CA LYS A 35 -19.99 7.89 -6.13
C LYS A 35 -19.22 6.74 -6.76
N THR A 36 -19.08 5.64 -6.03
CA THR A 36 -18.42 4.43 -6.54
C THR A 36 -19.23 3.78 -7.69
N SER A 37 -20.57 3.87 -7.65
CA SER A 37 -21.46 3.32 -8.67
C SER A 37 -21.79 4.29 -9.83
N ARG A 38 -21.15 5.46 -9.89
CA ARG A 38 -21.32 6.41 -11.00
C ARG A 38 -20.75 5.82 -12.29
N GLU A 39 -21.44 6.04 -13.39
CA GLU A 39 -21.07 5.52 -14.70
C GLU A 39 -19.71 6.01 -15.18
N ASP A 40 -19.40 7.30 -15.00
CA ASP A 40 -18.12 7.89 -15.38
C ASP A 40 -16.96 7.35 -14.53
N VAL A 41 -17.19 7.07 -13.24
CA VAL A 41 -16.18 6.46 -12.33
C VAL A 41 -15.94 5.01 -12.72
N LEU A 42 -16.98 4.22 -12.95
CA LEU A 42 -16.86 2.82 -13.39
C LEU A 42 -16.21 2.71 -14.76
N ALA A 43 -16.58 3.58 -15.72
CA ALA A 43 -15.96 3.61 -17.04
C ALA A 43 -14.46 3.92 -16.97
N HIS A 44 -14.06 4.89 -16.15
CA HIS A 44 -12.65 5.20 -15.95
C HIS A 44 -11.90 4.06 -15.22
N ALA A 45 -12.52 3.45 -14.22
CA ALA A 45 -11.98 2.29 -13.53
C ALA A 45 -11.76 1.11 -14.49
N TYR A 46 -12.73 0.83 -15.37
CA TYR A 46 -12.58 -0.18 -16.42
C TYR A 46 -11.41 0.13 -17.35
N ALA A 47 -11.31 1.37 -17.83
CA ALA A 47 -10.23 1.80 -18.71
C ALA A 47 -8.85 1.64 -18.05
N GLN A 48 -8.71 1.95 -16.75
CA GLN A 48 -7.49 1.70 -15.99
C GLN A 48 -7.17 0.21 -15.89
N CYS A 49 -8.15 -0.62 -15.53
CA CYS A 49 -7.96 -2.08 -15.47
C CYS A 49 -7.57 -2.65 -16.84
N ARG A 50 -8.18 -2.17 -17.92
CA ARG A 50 -7.88 -2.56 -19.31
C ARG A 50 -6.45 -2.18 -19.71
N SER A 51 -6.03 -0.97 -19.36
CA SER A 51 -4.65 -0.49 -19.62
C SER A 51 -3.59 -1.29 -18.86
N ASN A 52 -3.89 -1.66 -17.62
CA ASN A 52 -2.98 -2.46 -16.79
C ASN A 52 -2.94 -3.93 -17.20
N LYS A 53 -3.88 -4.38 -18.04
CA LYS A 53 -4.02 -5.78 -18.46
C LYS A 53 -4.18 -6.71 -17.25
N GLY A 54 -3.71 -7.92 -17.36
CA GLY A 54 -3.70 -8.91 -16.27
C GLY A 54 -4.57 -10.11 -16.60
N ALA A 55 -4.24 -11.23 -15.98
CA ALA A 55 -4.88 -12.51 -16.19
C ALA A 55 -6.33 -12.51 -15.67
N PRO A 56 -7.21 -13.38 -16.21
CA PRO A 56 -8.59 -13.55 -15.72
C PRO A 56 -8.63 -14.10 -14.30
N GLY A 57 -9.73 -13.82 -13.58
CA GLY A 57 -10.02 -14.36 -12.26
C GLY A 57 -10.45 -15.83 -12.28
N VAL A 58 -11.23 -16.24 -11.28
CA VAL A 58 -11.79 -17.60 -11.17
C VAL A 58 -12.87 -17.88 -12.22
N ASP A 59 -13.49 -16.84 -12.73
CA ASP A 59 -14.54 -16.88 -13.77
C ASP A 59 -13.99 -17.10 -15.18
N GLY A 60 -12.68 -16.92 -15.37
CA GLY A 60 -12.03 -17.03 -16.67
C GLY A 60 -12.35 -15.87 -17.63
N GLN A 61 -13.14 -14.86 -17.22
CA GLN A 61 -13.54 -13.76 -18.08
C GLN A 61 -12.35 -12.85 -18.42
N GLU A 62 -12.17 -12.59 -19.70
CA GLU A 62 -11.14 -11.68 -20.22
C GLU A 62 -11.75 -10.36 -20.72
N PHE A 63 -10.89 -9.37 -20.98
CA PHE A 63 -11.35 -8.07 -21.51
C PHE A 63 -12.04 -8.22 -22.89
N ALA A 64 -11.55 -9.14 -23.71
CA ALA A 64 -12.14 -9.42 -25.03
C ALA A 64 -13.59 -9.90 -24.91
N ASP A 65 -13.90 -10.72 -23.92
CA ASP A 65 -15.27 -11.20 -23.67
C ASP A 65 -16.21 -10.05 -23.29
N ILE A 66 -15.73 -9.13 -22.45
CA ILE A 66 -16.49 -7.95 -22.05
C ILE A 66 -16.71 -7.01 -23.24
N GLU A 67 -15.69 -6.84 -24.09
CA GLU A 67 -15.79 -6.02 -25.31
C GLU A 67 -16.78 -6.63 -26.31
N ALA A 68 -16.77 -7.94 -26.48
CA ALA A 68 -17.74 -8.66 -27.33
C ALA A 68 -19.17 -8.61 -26.76
N TYR A 69 -19.34 -8.67 -25.45
CA TYR A 69 -20.65 -8.54 -24.78
C TYR A 69 -21.19 -7.12 -24.82
N GLY A 70 -20.33 -6.12 -24.89
CA GLY A 70 -20.65 -4.71 -24.85
C GLY A 70 -20.31 -4.06 -23.50
N VAL A 71 -19.21 -3.29 -23.49
CA VAL A 71 -18.65 -2.66 -22.29
C VAL A 71 -19.70 -1.82 -21.52
N GLN A 72 -20.49 -1.01 -22.22
CA GLN A 72 -21.51 -0.16 -21.59
C GLN A 72 -22.60 -0.98 -20.88
N ARG A 73 -23.05 -2.06 -21.50
CA ARG A 73 -24.03 -2.98 -20.92
C ARG A 73 -23.45 -3.64 -19.66
N TRP A 74 -22.24 -4.17 -19.75
CA TRP A 74 -21.56 -4.83 -18.64
C TRP A 74 -21.34 -3.88 -17.45
N LEU A 75 -20.90 -2.64 -17.71
CA LEU A 75 -20.76 -1.61 -16.68
C LEU A 75 -22.11 -1.20 -16.07
N GLY A 76 -23.17 -1.14 -16.88
CA GLY A 76 -24.52 -0.87 -16.41
C GLY A 76 -25.04 -1.95 -15.46
N GLU A 77 -24.75 -3.21 -15.74
CA GLU A 77 -25.10 -4.34 -14.86
C GLU A 77 -24.31 -4.29 -13.53
N LEU A 78 -23.02 -3.94 -13.55
CA LEU A 78 -22.23 -3.72 -12.35
C LEU A 78 -22.75 -2.53 -11.53
N ALA A 79 -23.07 -1.41 -12.20
CA ALA A 79 -23.64 -0.23 -11.54
C ALA A 79 -24.98 -0.56 -10.87
N LEU A 80 -25.83 -1.34 -11.55
CA LEU A 80 -27.13 -1.79 -11.01
C LEU A 80 -26.93 -2.69 -9.79
N ALA A 81 -26.02 -3.66 -9.87
CA ALA A 81 -25.73 -4.56 -8.74
C ALA A 81 -25.18 -3.78 -7.51
N LEU A 82 -24.39 -2.74 -7.73
CA LEU A 82 -23.93 -1.85 -6.66
C LEU A 82 -25.11 -1.05 -6.08
N ARG A 83 -25.92 -0.38 -6.92
CA ARG A 83 -27.06 0.42 -6.46
C ARG A 83 -28.09 -0.40 -5.68
N GLN A 84 -28.31 -1.66 -6.08
CA GLN A 84 -29.22 -2.59 -5.40
C GLN A 84 -28.57 -3.31 -4.20
N GLU A 85 -27.31 -3.06 -3.92
CA GLU A 85 -26.53 -3.72 -2.86
C GLU A 85 -26.45 -5.25 -3.00
N THR A 86 -26.65 -5.76 -4.23
CA THR A 86 -26.58 -7.18 -4.57
C THR A 86 -25.18 -7.64 -4.99
N TYR A 87 -24.25 -6.69 -5.20
CA TYR A 87 -22.88 -7.03 -5.53
C TYR A 87 -22.25 -7.91 -4.42
N ARG A 88 -21.60 -9.00 -4.86
CA ARG A 88 -20.77 -9.85 -4.01
C ARG A 88 -19.48 -10.13 -4.78
N PRO A 89 -18.29 -10.06 -4.14
CA PRO A 89 -17.05 -10.42 -4.80
C PRO A 89 -16.95 -11.93 -5.00
N ASP A 90 -16.35 -12.30 -6.13
CA ASP A 90 -16.00 -13.69 -6.42
C ASP A 90 -14.72 -14.11 -5.69
N PRO A 91 -14.47 -15.41 -5.49
CA PRO A 91 -13.22 -15.88 -4.90
C PRO A 91 -12.00 -15.36 -5.66
N ILE A 92 -10.91 -15.10 -4.93
CA ILE A 92 -9.65 -14.65 -5.51
C ILE A 92 -8.87 -15.86 -5.99
N ARG A 93 -8.48 -15.89 -7.25
CA ARG A 93 -7.61 -16.94 -7.81
C ARG A 93 -6.18 -16.70 -7.35
N ARG A 94 -5.62 -17.66 -6.58
CA ARG A 94 -4.22 -17.60 -6.13
C ARG A 94 -3.29 -18.22 -7.16
N VAL A 95 -2.21 -17.50 -7.45
CA VAL A 95 -1.08 -17.99 -8.23
C VAL A 95 0.22 -17.71 -7.47
N PHE A 96 1.24 -18.52 -7.72
CA PHE A 96 2.54 -18.35 -7.06
C PHE A 96 3.56 -17.86 -8.08
N ILE A 97 4.24 -16.75 -7.75
CA ILE A 97 5.27 -16.16 -8.59
C ILE A 97 6.63 -16.35 -7.89
N PRO A 98 7.65 -16.89 -8.60
CA PRO A 98 8.98 -17.03 -8.02
C PRO A 98 9.61 -15.67 -7.73
N LYS A 99 10.19 -15.53 -6.54
CA LYS A 99 11.07 -14.41 -6.16
C LYS A 99 12.50 -14.68 -6.62
N ALA A 100 13.34 -13.64 -6.67
CA ALA A 100 14.77 -13.75 -7.02
C ALA A 100 15.54 -14.75 -6.12
N ASN A 101 15.11 -14.95 -4.89
CA ASN A 101 15.70 -15.91 -3.94
C ASN A 101 15.11 -17.33 -4.03
N GLY A 102 14.31 -17.64 -5.07
CA GLY A 102 13.66 -18.93 -5.28
C GLY A 102 12.42 -19.22 -4.44
N LYS A 103 12.09 -18.37 -3.46
CA LYS A 103 10.85 -18.49 -2.70
C LYS A 103 9.66 -18.06 -3.55
N LEU A 104 8.50 -18.65 -3.30
CA LEU A 104 7.26 -18.30 -3.99
C LEU A 104 6.55 -17.13 -3.29
N ARG A 105 6.05 -16.20 -4.10
CA ARG A 105 5.17 -15.10 -3.65
C ARG A 105 3.73 -15.42 -4.04
N PRO A 106 2.80 -15.53 -3.10
CA PRO A 106 1.39 -15.66 -3.44
C PRO A 106 0.86 -14.35 -4.03
N LEU A 107 0.19 -14.44 -5.18
CA LEU A 107 -0.50 -13.33 -5.82
C LEU A 107 -1.97 -13.68 -5.97
N GLY A 108 -2.85 -12.79 -5.54
CA GLY A 108 -4.29 -12.92 -5.72
C GLY A 108 -4.78 -12.21 -6.98
N ILE A 109 -5.50 -12.94 -7.83
CA ILE A 109 -6.09 -12.41 -9.05
C ILE A 109 -7.60 -12.39 -8.87
N SER A 110 -8.17 -11.21 -8.67
CA SER A 110 -9.62 -10.99 -8.62
C SER A 110 -10.23 -11.03 -10.02
N THR A 111 -11.53 -11.29 -10.13
CA THR A 111 -12.26 -11.19 -11.40
C THR A 111 -12.19 -9.75 -11.95
N LEU A 112 -12.43 -9.57 -13.24
CA LEU A 112 -12.46 -8.23 -13.85
C LEU A 112 -13.53 -7.35 -13.22
N ARG A 113 -14.67 -7.95 -12.88
CA ARG A 113 -15.78 -7.28 -12.19
C ARG A 113 -15.35 -6.71 -10.84
N ASP A 114 -14.64 -7.49 -10.05
CA ASP A 114 -14.14 -7.08 -8.75
C ASP A 114 -13.01 -6.06 -8.87
N ARG A 115 -12.10 -6.24 -9.84
CA ARG A 115 -11.03 -5.25 -10.10
C ARG A 115 -11.61 -3.88 -10.47
N VAL A 116 -12.61 -3.83 -11.33
CA VAL A 116 -13.26 -2.57 -11.72
C VAL A 116 -13.97 -1.95 -10.51
N CYS A 117 -14.69 -2.74 -9.72
CA CYS A 117 -15.36 -2.27 -8.51
C CYS A 117 -14.37 -1.70 -7.48
N MET A 118 -13.28 -2.42 -7.19
CA MET A 118 -12.23 -1.97 -6.27
C MET A 118 -11.50 -0.73 -6.78
N THR A 119 -11.23 -0.65 -8.09
CA THR A 119 -10.61 0.53 -8.71
C THR A 119 -11.54 1.74 -8.65
N ALA A 120 -12.85 1.55 -8.89
CA ALA A 120 -13.85 2.61 -8.73
C ALA A 120 -13.92 3.12 -7.29
N ALA A 121 -13.91 2.21 -6.31
CA ALA A 121 -13.84 2.59 -4.90
C ALA A 121 -12.52 3.34 -4.58
N MET A 122 -11.39 2.89 -5.12
CA MET A 122 -10.11 3.54 -4.93
C MET A 122 -10.09 4.97 -5.49
N LEU A 123 -10.66 5.20 -6.68
CA LEU A 123 -10.79 6.54 -7.26
C LEU A 123 -11.54 7.54 -6.35
N VAL A 124 -12.46 7.03 -5.52
CA VAL A 124 -13.24 7.84 -4.56
C VAL A 124 -12.52 7.98 -3.21
N LEU A 125 -11.87 6.92 -2.74
CA LEU A 125 -11.29 6.87 -1.39
C LEU A 125 -9.87 7.43 -1.31
N GLU A 126 -9.05 7.20 -2.32
CA GLU A 126 -7.65 7.64 -2.36
C GLU A 126 -7.50 9.15 -2.10
N PRO A 127 -8.25 10.06 -2.73
CA PRO A 127 -8.13 11.50 -2.48
C PRO A 127 -8.38 11.88 -1.01
N ILE A 128 -9.27 11.17 -0.34
CA ILE A 128 -9.61 11.42 1.07
C ILE A 128 -8.44 11.03 1.97
N PHE A 129 -7.91 9.81 1.77
CA PHE A 129 -6.83 9.30 2.61
C PHE A 129 -5.48 9.93 2.28
N GLU A 130 -5.22 10.28 1.00
CA GLU A 130 -4.01 10.99 0.61
C GLU A 130 -3.84 12.31 1.37
N ALA A 131 -4.93 13.00 1.68
CA ALA A 131 -4.91 14.21 2.49
C ALA A 131 -4.38 13.98 3.92
N ASP A 132 -4.47 12.75 4.43
CA ASP A 132 -4.12 12.36 5.80
C ASP A 132 -2.79 11.59 5.89
N LEU A 133 -2.27 11.07 4.78
CA LEU A 133 -1.03 10.29 4.80
C LEU A 133 0.17 11.17 5.15
N PRO A 134 0.99 10.77 6.13
CA PRO A 134 2.18 11.53 6.51
C PRO A 134 3.23 11.53 5.40
N PRO A 135 4.09 12.57 5.36
CA PRO A 135 5.12 12.72 4.32
C PRO A 135 6.18 11.61 4.33
N GLU A 136 6.33 10.89 5.40
CA GLU A 136 7.27 9.78 5.57
C GLU A 136 6.87 8.50 4.80
N GLN A 137 5.65 8.43 4.29
CA GLN A 137 5.15 7.29 3.49
C GLN A 137 5.24 7.60 2.01
N TYR A 138 5.89 6.73 1.23
CA TYR A 138 6.15 6.96 -0.19
C TYR A 138 5.41 6.01 -1.14
N ALA A 139 5.30 4.73 -0.78
CA ALA A 139 4.74 3.72 -1.66
C ALA A 139 3.28 3.99 -2.04
N TYR A 140 2.93 3.63 -3.28
CA TYR A 140 1.56 3.62 -3.77
C TYR A 140 0.82 4.96 -3.66
N ARG A 141 1.53 6.07 -3.75
CA ARG A 141 0.96 7.43 -3.63
C ARG A 141 1.13 8.23 -4.92
N PRO A 142 0.14 9.02 -5.32
CA PRO A 142 0.28 9.93 -6.45
C PRO A 142 1.45 10.90 -6.26
N GLY A 143 2.29 11.03 -7.28
CA GLY A 143 3.43 11.94 -7.26
C GLY A 143 4.59 11.54 -6.34
N ARG A 144 4.54 10.34 -5.76
CA ARG A 144 5.61 9.78 -4.94
C ARG A 144 6.20 8.53 -5.56
N ASN A 145 7.51 8.31 -5.36
CA ASN A 145 8.22 7.17 -5.92
C ASN A 145 9.39 6.72 -5.02
N ALA A 146 9.99 5.59 -5.37
CA ALA A 146 11.11 5.01 -4.64
C ALA A 146 12.36 5.92 -4.65
N GLN A 147 12.64 6.58 -5.77
CA GLN A 147 13.79 7.48 -5.88
C GLN A 147 13.71 8.65 -4.89
N GLN A 148 12.51 9.23 -4.72
CA GLN A 148 12.31 10.29 -3.72
C GLN A 148 12.55 9.80 -2.30
N ALA A 149 12.10 8.58 -1.96
CA ALA A 149 12.36 7.98 -0.65
C ALA A 149 13.87 7.79 -0.40
N VAL A 150 14.60 7.32 -1.42
CA VAL A 150 16.07 7.13 -1.34
C VAL A 150 16.80 8.47 -1.19
N VAL A 151 16.39 9.51 -1.92
CA VAL A 151 16.96 10.87 -1.80
C VAL A 151 16.73 11.44 -0.39
N ASP A 152 15.56 11.21 0.21
CA ASP A 152 15.30 11.66 1.58
C ASP A 152 16.16 10.89 2.61
N VAL A 153 16.36 9.58 2.42
CA VAL A 153 17.28 8.79 3.25
C VAL A 153 18.70 9.35 3.13
N GLU A 154 19.18 9.65 1.93
CA GLU A 154 20.49 10.27 1.71
C GLU A 154 20.62 11.62 2.42
N ALA A 155 19.63 12.50 2.26
CA ALA A 155 19.62 13.80 2.92
C ALA A 155 19.66 13.70 4.45
N LEU A 156 18.95 12.72 5.02
CA LEU A 156 18.94 12.46 6.45
C LEU A 156 20.29 11.97 6.98
N LEU A 157 20.97 11.09 6.24
CA LEU A 157 22.34 10.66 6.56
C LEU A 157 23.30 11.87 6.63
N PHE A 158 23.22 12.77 5.64
CA PHE A 158 24.03 14.00 5.63
C PHE A 158 23.66 14.97 6.76
N SER A 159 22.40 14.98 7.18
CA SER A 159 21.94 15.86 8.28
C SER A 159 22.28 15.34 9.70
N GLY A 160 23.14 14.33 9.81
CA GLY A 160 23.67 13.85 11.08
C GLY A 160 22.87 12.72 11.72
N HIS A 161 22.25 11.85 10.89
CA HIS A 161 21.60 10.62 11.31
C HIS A 161 22.35 9.39 10.75
N PRO A 162 23.58 9.10 11.24
CA PRO A 162 24.45 8.08 10.63
C PRO A 162 24.05 6.65 10.97
N GLU A 163 23.23 6.44 11.97
CA GLU A 163 22.77 5.11 12.37
C GLU A 163 21.40 4.83 11.76
N VAL A 164 21.24 3.66 11.17
CA VAL A 164 20.03 3.26 10.45
C VAL A 164 19.53 1.94 11.00
N VAL A 165 18.29 1.92 11.46
CA VAL A 165 17.55 0.67 11.67
C VAL A 165 16.89 0.35 10.33
N ASP A 166 17.42 -0.65 9.64
CA ASP A 166 16.86 -1.21 8.39
C ASP A 166 15.95 -2.38 8.80
N ALA A 167 14.65 -2.20 8.66
CA ALA A 167 13.65 -3.12 9.20
C ALA A 167 12.74 -3.68 8.11
N ASP A 168 12.56 -5.00 8.16
CA ASP A 168 11.62 -5.76 7.31
C ASP A 168 10.45 -6.27 8.16
N LEU A 169 9.23 -6.21 7.63
CA LEU A 169 8.06 -6.74 8.32
C LEU A 169 7.71 -8.13 7.79
N ALA A 170 7.56 -9.09 8.71
CA ALA A 170 7.18 -10.44 8.35
C ALA A 170 5.73 -10.47 7.85
N ASP A 171 5.54 -10.88 6.60
CA ASP A 171 4.23 -11.00 5.94
C ASP A 171 3.29 -9.83 6.23
N TYR A 172 3.75 -8.61 5.93
CA TYR A 172 3.02 -7.38 6.26
C TYR A 172 1.56 -7.43 5.79
N PHE A 173 1.34 -7.76 4.50
CA PHE A 173 -0.01 -7.80 3.92
C PHE A 173 -0.88 -8.90 4.57
N GLY A 174 -0.33 -10.06 4.86
CA GLY A 174 -1.06 -11.18 5.45
C GLY A 174 -1.35 -11.01 6.95
N SER A 175 -0.62 -10.12 7.62
CA SER A 175 -0.74 -9.95 9.07
C SER A 175 -1.66 -8.79 9.51
N ILE A 176 -2.07 -7.89 8.61
CA ILE A 176 -2.90 -6.72 8.95
C ILE A 176 -4.27 -7.15 9.51
N PRO A 177 -4.62 -6.80 10.77
CA PRO A 177 -5.90 -7.18 11.38
C PRO A 177 -7.07 -6.40 10.77
N HIS A 178 -8.12 -7.09 10.34
CA HIS A 178 -9.30 -6.49 9.69
C HIS A 178 -10.00 -5.45 10.55
N ALA A 179 -10.23 -5.76 11.83
CA ALA A 179 -10.92 -4.85 12.75
C ALA A 179 -10.19 -3.52 12.91
N GLU A 180 -8.86 -3.57 13.07
CA GLU A 180 -8.04 -2.38 13.26
C GLU A 180 -7.89 -1.57 11.97
N LEU A 181 -7.83 -2.26 10.83
CA LEU A 181 -7.83 -1.62 9.51
C LEU A 181 -9.18 -0.90 9.25
N LEU A 182 -10.30 -1.58 9.49
CA LEU A 182 -11.64 -0.98 9.35
C LEU A 182 -11.85 0.20 10.29
N LYS A 183 -11.34 0.15 11.54
CA LYS A 183 -11.33 1.30 12.44
C LYS A 183 -10.52 2.48 11.86
N SER A 184 -9.40 2.18 11.20
CA SER A 184 -8.58 3.22 10.55
C SER A 184 -9.33 3.88 9.40
N ALA A 185 -10.03 3.10 8.56
CA ALA A 185 -10.89 3.61 7.51
C ALA A 185 -12.08 4.42 8.08
N ALA A 186 -12.71 3.93 9.13
CA ALA A 186 -13.88 4.55 9.77
C ALA A 186 -13.57 5.91 10.43
N ARG A 187 -12.32 6.28 10.60
CA ARG A 187 -11.94 7.63 11.06
C ARG A 187 -12.38 8.72 10.08
N ARG A 188 -12.39 8.41 8.78
CA ARG A 188 -12.77 9.34 7.70
C ARG A 188 -14.05 8.95 6.99
N ILE A 189 -14.47 7.69 7.07
CA ILE A 189 -15.62 7.14 6.35
C ILE A 189 -16.66 6.67 7.34
N VAL A 190 -17.88 7.22 7.26
CA VAL A 190 -19.05 6.73 8.01
C VAL A 190 -20.09 6.09 7.11
N ASP A 191 -19.86 6.10 5.80
CA ASP A 191 -20.69 5.36 4.84
C ASP A 191 -20.52 3.85 5.08
N ARG A 192 -21.55 3.27 5.71
CA ARG A 192 -21.56 1.84 6.09
C ARG A 192 -21.44 0.92 4.89
N ARG A 193 -21.97 1.32 3.74
CA ARG A 193 -21.92 0.52 2.50
C ARG A 193 -20.50 0.43 1.96
N VAL A 194 -19.76 1.52 2.00
CA VAL A 194 -18.33 1.53 1.63
C VAL A 194 -17.51 0.66 2.60
N LEU A 195 -17.71 0.81 3.91
CA LEU A 195 -17.02 -0.03 4.89
C LEU A 195 -17.38 -1.51 4.72
N HIS A 196 -18.62 -1.81 4.34
CA HIS A 196 -19.06 -3.18 4.03
C HIS A 196 -18.39 -3.74 2.77
N LEU A 197 -18.24 -2.93 1.69
CA LEU A 197 -17.46 -3.33 0.52
C LEU A 197 -16.04 -3.70 0.89
N ILE A 198 -15.36 -2.84 1.64
CA ILE A 198 -13.99 -3.12 2.09
C ILE A 198 -13.95 -4.44 2.88
N LYS A 199 -14.89 -4.64 3.80
CA LYS A 199 -14.97 -5.87 4.59
C LYS A 199 -15.17 -7.10 3.71
N MET A 200 -16.07 -7.05 2.72
CA MET A 200 -16.29 -8.17 1.79
C MET A 200 -15.02 -8.54 1.02
N TRP A 201 -14.25 -7.55 0.57
CA TRP A 201 -12.98 -7.81 -0.14
C TRP A 201 -11.90 -8.40 0.77
N LEU A 202 -11.85 -7.97 2.04
CA LEU A 202 -10.91 -8.52 3.03
C LEU A 202 -11.25 -9.98 3.41
N GLU A 203 -12.53 -10.33 3.45
CA GLU A 203 -13.04 -11.65 3.83
C GLU A 203 -13.26 -12.57 2.62
N CYS A 204 -12.89 -12.12 1.41
CA CYS A 204 -13.11 -12.85 0.18
C CYS A 204 -12.36 -14.20 0.20
N PRO A 205 -13.03 -15.32 -0.15
CA PRO A 205 -12.37 -16.61 -0.25
C PRO A 205 -11.25 -16.61 -1.30
N VAL A 206 -10.25 -17.44 -1.09
CA VAL A 206 -9.16 -17.66 -2.04
C VAL A 206 -9.30 -19.05 -2.64
N GLU A 207 -9.25 -19.15 -3.96
CA GLU A 207 -9.27 -20.41 -4.70
C GLU A 207 -7.87 -20.70 -5.24
N GLU A 208 -7.36 -21.88 -4.93
CA GLU A 208 -6.11 -22.44 -5.46
C GLU A 208 -6.42 -23.64 -6.34
N THR A 209 -5.67 -23.77 -7.41
CA THR A 209 -5.72 -24.95 -8.29
C THR A 209 -4.40 -25.69 -8.16
N ASP A 210 -4.44 -26.97 -7.79
CA ASP A 210 -3.25 -27.82 -7.71
C ASP A 210 -2.78 -28.28 -9.11
N ASP A 211 -1.62 -28.92 -9.15
CA ASP A 211 -1.03 -29.44 -10.40
C ASP A 211 -1.90 -30.51 -11.11
N ARG A 212 -2.89 -31.06 -10.41
CA ARG A 212 -3.87 -32.03 -10.93
C ARG A 212 -5.18 -31.37 -11.35
N GLY A 213 -5.25 -30.02 -11.33
CA GLY A 213 -6.44 -29.26 -11.69
C GLY A 213 -7.54 -29.25 -10.62
N ARG A 214 -7.29 -29.74 -9.40
CA ARG A 214 -8.28 -29.71 -8.33
C ARG A 214 -8.32 -28.32 -7.70
N LYS A 215 -9.51 -27.79 -7.55
CA LYS A 215 -9.75 -26.49 -6.94
C LYS A 215 -10.05 -26.65 -5.45
N THR A 216 -9.33 -25.92 -4.64
CA THR A 216 -9.58 -25.82 -3.20
C THR A 216 -9.87 -24.35 -2.85
N ARG A 217 -10.85 -24.13 -1.95
CA ARG A 217 -11.19 -22.80 -1.47
C ARG A 217 -10.84 -22.68 0.00
N THR A 218 -10.16 -21.60 0.36
CA THR A 218 -9.85 -21.26 1.74
C THR A 218 -10.50 -19.95 2.12
N THR A 219 -10.95 -19.87 3.35
CA THR A 219 -11.51 -18.66 3.99
C THR A 219 -10.59 -18.16 5.10
N GLU A 220 -9.32 -18.50 5.04
CA GLU A 220 -8.32 -18.23 6.08
C GLU A 220 -8.29 -16.76 6.52
N ALA A 221 -8.33 -15.80 5.57
CA ALA A 221 -8.32 -14.38 5.89
C ALA A 221 -9.56 -13.97 6.71
N ARG A 222 -10.74 -14.53 6.38
CA ARG A 222 -11.97 -14.31 7.12
C ARG A 222 -11.91 -14.96 8.52
N ASP A 223 -11.45 -16.18 8.58
CA ASP A 223 -11.48 -16.98 9.81
C ASP A 223 -10.44 -16.48 10.82
N ASN A 224 -9.26 -16.09 10.36
CA ASN A 224 -8.22 -15.45 11.15
C ASN A 224 -8.43 -13.94 11.36
N ARG A 225 -9.39 -13.34 10.65
CA ARG A 225 -9.72 -11.89 10.69
C ARG A 225 -8.51 -10.99 10.44
N ARG A 226 -7.64 -11.42 9.52
CA ARG A 226 -6.43 -10.69 9.11
C ARG A 226 -6.05 -10.99 7.67
N GLY A 227 -5.24 -10.11 7.12
CA GLY A 227 -4.69 -10.21 5.78
C GLY A 227 -5.44 -9.36 4.75
N ILE A 228 -4.65 -8.77 3.85
CA ILE A 228 -5.12 -8.05 2.67
C ILE A 228 -4.60 -8.81 1.44
N PRO A 229 -5.44 -9.09 0.44
CA PRO A 229 -5.02 -9.86 -0.73
C PRO A 229 -3.93 -9.13 -1.53
N GLN A 230 -2.75 -9.73 -1.69
CA GLN A 230 -1.70 -9.19 -2.54
C GLN A 230 -2.13 -9.31 -4.01
N GLY A 231 -2.17 -8.18 -4.71
CA GLY A 231 -2.60 -8.08 -6.12
C GLY A 231 -3.97 -7.47 -6.33
N SER A 232 -4.76 -7.25 -5.29
CA SER A 232 -6.01 -6.51 -5.40
C SER A 232 -5.77 -5.00 -5.55
N PRO A 233 -6.52 -4.29 -6.40
CA PRO A 233 -6.32 -2.84 -6.65
C PRO A 233 -6.39 -1.96 -5.40
N ILE A 234 -7.23 -2.31 -4.42
CA ILE A 234 -7.42 -1.50 -3.22
C ILE A 234 -6.38 -1.79 -2.12
N SER A 235 -5.68 -2.93 -2.18
CA SER A 235 -4.76 -3.36 -1.13
C SER A 235 -3.61 -2.39 -0.85
N PRO A 236 -3.01 -1.71 -1.83
CA PRO A 236 -1.99 -0.69 -1.58
C PRO A 236 -2.49 0.47 -0.72
N LEU A 237 -3.69 0.96 -0.98
CA LEU A 237 -4.31 2.03 -0.19
C LEU A 237 -4.56 1.58 1.25
N LEU A 238 -5.08 0.37 1.43
CA LEU A 238 -5.36 -0.20 2.75
C LEU A 238 -4.07 -0.45 3.55
N ALA A 239 -3.01 -0.92 2.89
CA ALA A 239 -1.69 -1.08 3.49
C ALA A 239 -1.14 0.26 3.99
N ASN A 240 -1.15 1.29 3.15
CA ASN A 240 -0.73 2.63 3.54
C ASN A 240 -1.55 3.19 4.72
N LEU A 241 -2.86 2.96 4.71
CA LEU A 241 -3.74 3.39 5.80
C LEU A 241 -3.39 2.70 7.12
N TYR A 242 -2.94 1.45 7.07
CA TYR A 242 -2.50 0.73 8.27
C TYR A 242 -1.11 1.18 8.74
N MET A 243 -0.13 1.31 7.83
CA MET A 243 1.22 1.81 8.14
C MET A 243 1.19 3.24 8.72
N ARG A 244 0.24 4.07 8.32
CA ARG A 244 0.02 5.39 8.91
C ARG A 244 -0.09 5.35 10.43
N ARG A 245 -0.65 4.27 11.01
CA ARG A 245 -0.75 4.12 12.48
C ARG A 245 0.62 4.03 13.14
N PHE A 246 1.56 3.34 12.52
CA PHE A 246 2.94 3.27 12.99
C PHE A 246 3.58 4.66 12.97
N VAL A 247 3.57 5.33 11.82
CA VAL A 247 4.21 6.65 11.65
C VAL A 247 3.62 7.68 12.61
N LEU A 248 2.30 7.74 12.74
CA LEU A 248 1.67 8.65 13.70
C LEU A 248 1.93 8.26 15.14
N GLY A 249 1.95 6.97 15.48
CA GLY A 249 2.29 6.48 16.80
C GLY A 249 3.69 6.91 17.21
N TRP A 250 4.66 6.78 16.31
CA TRP A 250 6.03 7.24 16.51
C TRP A 250 6.12 8.73 16.83
N LYS A 251 5.40 9.54 16.03
CA LYS A 251 5.33 11.00 16.24
C LYS A 251 4.62 11.39 17.54
N MET A 252 3.50 10.74 17.83
CA MET A 252 2.72 11.01 19.06
C MET A 252 3.48 10.68 20.35
N LEU A 253 4.32 9.64 20.32
CA LEU A 253 5.21 9.29 21.42
C LEU A 253 6.44 10.22 21.51
N GLY A 254 6.56 11.19 20.61
CA GLY A 254 7.67 12.15 20.60
C GLY A 254 9.03 11.56 20.27
N LEU A 255 9.09 10.33 19.68
CA LEU A 255 10.34 9.59 19.44
C LEU A 255 11.25 10.28 18.41
N GLU A 256 10.69 11.03 17.46
CA GLU A 256 11.48 11.87 16.55
C GLU A 256 12.33 12.91 17.30
N ARG A 257 11.78 13.47 18.38
CA ARG A 257 12.46 14.49 19.18
C ARG A 257 13.35 13.86 20.26
N SER A 258 12.83 12.90 21.02
CA SER A 258 13.53 12.30 22.17
C SER A 258 14.74 11.44 21.76
N LEU A 259 14.62 10.73 20.63
CA LEU A 259 15.69 9.89 20.10
C LEU A 259 16.43 10.54 18.92
N GLY A 260 15.97 11.70 18.44
CA GLY A 260 16.54 12.33 17.26
C GLY A 260 16.42 11.43 16.03
N THR A 261 15.24 10.84 15.81
CA THR A 261 15.01 9.88 14.72
C THR A 261 14.18 10.47 13.59
N ARG A 262 14.30 9.87 12.40
CA ARG A 262 13.45 10.12 11.23
C ARG A 262 13.06 8.81 10.61
N ILE A 263 11.83 8.71 10.15
CA ILE A 263 11.28 7.51 9.50
C ILE A 263 11.15 7.75 8.01
N VAL A 264 11.44 6.74 7.20
CA VAL A 264 11.07 6.66 5.80
C VAL A 264 10.47 5.28 5.55
N THR A 265 9.25 5.22 4.98
CA THR A 265 8.58 3.95 4.68
C THR A 265 8.23 3.86 3.20
N TYR A 266 8.37 2.65 2.66
CA TYR A 266 7.90 2.30 1.31
C TYR A 266 7.23 0.93 1.34
N ALA A 267 5.91 0.91 1.51
CA ALA A 267 5.11 -0.29 1.81
C ALA A 267 5.57 -0.99 3.10
N ASP A 268 6.14 -2.19 2.98
CA ASP A 268 6.72 -3.00 4.06
C ASP A 268 8.21 -2.69 4.33
N ASP A 269 8.89 -2.02 3.40
CA ASP A 269 10.25 -1.54 3.61
C ASP A 269 10.24 -0.31 4.52
N LEU A 270 10.99 -0.36 5.61
CA LEU A 270 11.02 0.66 6.64
C LEU A 270 12.46 0.94 7.09
N VAL A 271 12.88 2.20 7.07
CA VAL A 271 14.12 2.64 7.68
C VAL A 271 13.87 3.71 8.74
N ILE A 272 14.57 3.61 9.86
CA ILE A 272 14.60 4.64 10.91
C ILE A 272 16.03 5.15 11.01
N LEU A 273 16.22 6.39 10.59
CA LEU A 273 17.50 7.07 10.66
C LEU A 273 17.65 7.74 12.02
N CYS A 274 18.75 7.49 12.69
CA CYS A 274 18.99 7.85 14.08
C CYS A 274 20.25 8.69 14.25
N ARG A 275 20.24 9.56 15.23
CA ARG A 275 21.47 10.16 15.73
C ARG A 275 22.34 9.10 16.39
N LYS A 276 23.66 9.32 16.42
CA LYS A 276 24.65 8.39 16.98
C LYS A 276 24.27 7.93 18.40
N GLY A 277 24.32 6.60 18.62
CA GLY A 277 24.02 5.95 19.91
C GLY A 277 22.50 5.82 20.20
N LYS A 278 21.62 5.97 19.18
CA LYS A 278 20.17 5.91 19.38
C LYS A 278 19.47 4.77 18.62
N ALA A 279 20.18 4.02 17.79
CA ALA A 279 19.61 2.98 16.96
C ALA A 279 19.04 1.81 17.76
N GLU A 280 19.71 1.35 18.82
CA GLU A 280 19.24 0.26 19.68
C GLU A 280 17.92 0.62 20.38
N GLU A 281 17.83 1.81 20.94
CA GLU A 281 16.59 2.29 21.56
C GLU A 281 15.48 2.44 20.49
N ALA A 282 15.81 2.94 19.30
CA ALA A 282 14.86 3.06 18.21
C ALA A 282 14.34 1.69 17.76
N LEU A 283 15.20 0.67 17.65
CA LEU A 283 14.81 -0.70 17.34
C LEU A 283 13.89 -1.27 18.42
N HIS A 284 14.22 -1.07 19.69
CA HIS A 284 13.36 -1.50 20.80
C HIS A 284 11.96 -0.86 20.70
N ARG A 285 11.87 0.44 20.45
CA ARG A 285 10.59 1.14 20.28
C ARG A 285 9.83 0.68 19.04
N LEU A 286 10.53 0.33 17.96
CA LEU A 286 9.92 -0.27 16.78
C LEU A 286 9.19 -1.56 17.16
N HIS A 287 9.84 -2.49 17.85
CA HIS A 287 9.24 -3.74 18.30
C HIS A 287 8.01 -3.51 19.18
N GLU A 288 8.08 -2.60 20.13
CA GLU A 288 6.94 -2.26 21.00
C GLU A 288 5.72 -1.77 20.20
N ILE A 289 5.94 -0.85 19.25
CA ILE A 289 4.84 -0.27 18.47
C ILE A 289 4.29 -1.29 17.48
N MET A 290 5.16 -2.05 16.80
CA MET A 290 4.72 -3.09 15.86
C MET A 290 3.93 -4.19 16.59
N GLY A 291 4.37 -4.60 17.78
CA GLY A 291 3.62 -5.55 18.62
C GLY A 291 2.22 -5.03 18.99
N LYS A 292 2.07 -3.75 19.35
CA LYS A 292 0.75 -3.12 19.59
C LYS A 292 -0.12 -3.06 18.33
N LEU A 293 0.51 -2.96 17.16
CA LEU A 293 -0.16 -3.02 15.86
C LEU A 293 -0.41 -4.45 15.39
N LYS A 294 -0.01 -5.46 16.16
CA LYS A 294 -0.12 -6.88 15.79
C LYS A 294 0.65 -7.22 14.50
N LEU A 295 1.73 -6.50 14.26
CA LEU A 295 2.69 -6.75 13.19
C LEU A 295 3.96 -7.34 13.79
N THR A 296 4.67 -8.15 13.00
CA THR A 296 5.90 -8.81 13.41
C THR A 296 7.07 -8.26 12.62
N VAL A 297 8.11 -7.85 13.32
CA VAL A 297 9.40 -7.48 12.71
C VAL A 297 10.14 -8.76 12.35
N ASN A 298 10.73 -8.84 11.18
CA ASN A 298 11.54 -9.97 10.74
C ASN A 298 12.95 -9.83 11.29
N GLU A 299 13.25 -10.56 12.37
CA GLU A 299 14.55 -10.50 13.07
C GLU A 299 15.74 -10.88 12.18
N GLU A 300 15.55 -11.83 11.25
CA GLU A 300 16.65 -12.30 10.38
C GLU A 300 17.07 -11.24 9.35
N LYS A 301 16.18 -10.33 9.00
CA LYS A 301 16.41 -9.30 7.98
C LYS A 301 16.58 -7.91 8.58
N THR A 302 16.10 -7.69 9.79
CA THR A 302 16.23 -6.40 10.47
C THR A 302 17.62 -6.25 11.05
N ARG A 303 18.26 -5.12 10.79
CA ARG A 303 19.63 -4.86 11.22
C ARG A 303 19.85 -3.38 11.52
N ILE A 304 20.85 -3.12 12.35
CA ILE A 304 21.37 -1.78 12.58
C ILE A 304 22.64 -1.61 11.75
N CYS A 305 22.67 -0.55 10.96
CA CYS A 305 23.83 -0.16 10.16
C CYS A 305 24.32 1.22 10.58
N THR A 306 25.63 1.42 10.57
CA THR A 306 26.24 2.74 10.82
C THR A 306 27.01 3.19 9.60
N VAL A 307 26.59 4.27 9.00
CA VAL A 307 27.25 4.89 7.83
C VAL A 307 28.28 5.92 8.38
N PRO A 308 29.55 5.94 7.92
CA PRO A 308 30.09 5.32 6.70
C PRO A 308 30.74 3.95 6.88
N SER A 309 30.75 3.35 8.06
CA SER A 309 31.46 2.10 8.33
C SER A 309 30.71 0.86 7.81
N GLY A 310 29.40 0.94 7.62
CA GLY A 310 28.53 -0.09 7.08
C GLY A 310 27.77 0.36 5.84
N GLU A 311 27.06 -0.58 5.23
CA GLU A 311 26.17 -0.36 4.10
C GLU A 311 24.83 -1.06 4.35
N PHE A 312 23.76 -0.56 3.75
CA PHE A 312 22.45 -1.21 3.72
C PHE A 312 21.79 -1.02 2.37
N ASP A 313 20.89 -1.93 2.03
CA ASP A 313 20.15 -1.89 0.79
C ASP A 313 18.75 -1.32 1.05
N PHE A 314 18.33 -0.32 0.27
CA PHE A 314 17.00 0.25 0.37
C PHE A 314 16.41 0.47 -1.01
N LEU A 315 15.28 -0.18 -1.29
CA LEU A 315 14.54 -0.08 -2.56
C LEU A 315 15.38 -0.37 -3.82
N GLY A 316 16.30 -1.34 -3.73
CA GLY A 316 17.18 -1.70 -4.84
C GLY A 316 18.44 -0.84 -4.98
N TYR A 317 18.64 0.11 -4.07
CA TYR A 317 19.85 0.93 -3.99
C TYR A 317 20.71 0.48 -2.83
N SER A 318 22.03 0.34 -3.05
CA SER A 318 22.99 0.14 -1.97
C SER A 318 23.44 1.51 -1.45
N VAL A 319 23.17 1.77 -0.18
CA VAL A 319 23.51 3.04 0.49
C VAL A 319 24.79 2.84 1.26
N CYS A 320 25.88 3.41 0.76
CA CYS A 320 27.19 3.37 1.40
C CYS A 320 27.90 4.73 1.30
N CYS A 321 28.77 5.02 2.24
CA CYS A 321 29.63 6.20 2.16
C CYS A 321 31.05 5.78 1.73
N ARG A 322 31.43 6.04 0.48
CA ARG A 322 32.82 5.89 0.02
C ARG A 322 33.59 7.17 0.30
N ARG A 323 34.64 7.09 1.12
CA ARG A 323 35.65 8.16 1.22
C ARG A 323 36.29 8.36 -0.16
N ARG A 324 36.15 9.53 -0.74
CA ARG A 324 36.90 9.91 -1.94
C ARG A 324 38.40 9.90 -1.59
N LYS A 325 39.13 8.93 -2.14
CA LYS A 325 40.60 8.99 -2.17
C LYS A 325 41.01 10.06 -3.18
N GLU A 326 40.90 11.33 -2.81
CA GLU A 326 41.53 12.41 -3.56
C GLU A 326 42.00 13.50 -2.61
N ARG A 327 43.17 13.99 -2.95
CA ARG A 327 43.97 14.97 -2.21
C ARG A 327 43.22 16.25 -1.89
N ARG A 328 43.39 16.73 -0.64
CA ARG A 328 43.06 18.01 -0.06
C ARG A 328 41.60 18.25 0.37
N ALA A 329 41.45 18.17 1.69
CA ALA A 329 40.63 18.98 2.58
C ALA A 329 39.30 19.49 2.10
N THR A 330 38.26 18.72 2.38
CA THR A 330 36.99 19.19 2.98
C THR A 330 36.27 17.96 3.56
N ALA A 331 35.72 18.10 4.77
CA ALA A 331 35.18 17.01 5.58
C ALA A 331 33.76 16.55 5.16
N ASN A 332 33.47 16.45 3.86
CA ASN A 332 32.19 15.96 3.39
C ASN A 332 32.38 14.67 2.57
N GLY A 333 32.03 13.53 3.19
CA GLY A 333 31.92 12.26 2.50
C GLY A 333 30.79 12.30 1.47
N VAL A 334 31.01 11.69 0.30
CA VAL A 334 29.97 11.56 -0.75
C VAL A 334 29.27 10.22 -0.53
N VAL A 335 27.97 10.25 -0.26
CA VAL A 335 27.12 9.05 -0.32
C VAL A 335 26.92 8.72 -1.80
N LYS A 336 27.26 7.50 -2.23
CA LYS A 336 26.98 7.02 -3.58
C LYS A 336 25.84 6.02 -3.53
N LEU A 337 24.82 6.30 -4.32
CA LEU A 337 23.75 5.37 -4.62
C LEU A 337 24.17 4.57 -5.86
N HIS A 338 24.17 3.26 -5.77
CA HIS A 338 24.33 2.37 -6.91
C HIS A 338 23.03 1.63 -7.13
N GLU A 339 22.46 1.80 -8.33
CA GLU A 339 21.38 0.94 -8.82
C GLU A 339 21.93 -0.47 -9.06
N ARG A 340 21.21 -1.50 -8.59
CA ARG A 340 21.53 -2.92 -8.84
C ARG A 340 20.71 -3.46 -9.98
#